data_c6f40944adefd6e642fc6b2d9e25af8b
#
_entry.id   c6f40944adefd6e642fc6b2d9e25af8b
#
_cell.length_a   1.000
_cell.length_b   1.000
_cell.length_c   1.000
_cell.angle_alpha   90.00
_cell.angle_beta   90.00
_cell.angle_gamma   90.00
#
_symmetry.space_group_name_H-M   'P 1'
#
loop_
_entity.id
_entity.type
_entity.pdbx_description
1 polymer ?
#
loop_
_entity_poly.entity_id
_entity_poly.type
_entity_poly.pdbx_seq_one_letter_code
_entity_poly.pdbx_strand_id
1 'polypeptide(L)'
;TIEQLAKPGDGVICFDEFADRFDQQTVECLGPSRDKRIQAQRVFDALRTFDSKDVQQIYAQCPDSQGLGLAIGNRLKKAAGFKTVAADQKKVVIGITGGTGSGKTSALNAIRDLGGVVIDCDAVYHEMLNQDAELRHAIEVKFHGVFNSDGSLNRKKLGELVFENKERMAQLNEVIYQFLVPEVQRRARDGNLTAIDAINLIESGVGELCDRTVAVTAPAELRVRRIMARDGIDERYARMRVSAQKSDEFYRSKCDYELSNTADTPEAFRETARVFFERLIGELREEKDKAAQ
;
A
#
# COMPACT_ATOMS: atom_id res chain seq x y z
N THR A 1 -3.68 -6.57 19.00
CA THR A 1 -2.49 -6.67 19.88
C THR A 1 -2.31 -8.09 20.37
N ILE A 2 -1.20 -8.40 21.08
CA ILE A 2 -0.99 -9.71 21.70
C ILE A 2 -2.14 -10.06 22.65
N GLU A 3 -2.63 -9.10 23.43
CA GLU A 3 -3.79 -9.25 24.33
C GLU A 3 -5.07 -9.75 23.64
N GLN A 4 -5.26 -9.41 22.38
CA GLN A 4 -6.42 -9.86 21.59
C GLN A 4 -6.24 -11.22 20.92
N LEU A 5 -4.99 -11.64 20.71
CA LEU A 5 -4.63 -12.84 19.97
C LEU A 5 -4.29 -14.01 20.88
N ALA A 6 -3.60 -13.74 22.00
CA ALA A 6 -3.14 -14.78 22.91
C ALA A 6 -4.31 -15.35 23.73
N LYS A 7 -4.41 -16.66 23.73
CA LYS A 7 -5.41 -17.44 24.46
C LYS A 7 -4.82 -17.95 25.79
N PRO A 8 -5.66 -18.37 26.75
CA PRO A 8 -5.20 -19.06 27.93
C PRO A 8 -4.32 -20.28 27.55
N GLY A 9 -3.15 -20.38 28.17
CA GLY A 9 -2.18 -21.46 27.88
C GLY A 9 -1.18 -21.15 26.76
N ASP A 10 -1.27 -20.01 26.08
CA ASP A 10 -0.24 -19.55 25.16
C ASP A 10 0.96 -18.94 25.92
N GLY A 11 2.10 -18.87 25.24
CA GLY A 11 3.29 -18.16 25.70
C GLY A 11 3.34 -16.72 25.23
N VAL A 12 3.82 -15.81 26.07
CA VAL A 12 4.04 -14.40 25.72
C VAL A 12 5.44 -13.96 26.11
N ILE A 13 6.16 -13.40 25.14
CA ILE A 13 7.42 -12.70 25.37
C ILE A 13 7.15 -11.21 25.25
N CYS A 14 7.27 -10.45 26.33
CA CYS A 14 6.94 -9.02 26.35
C CYS A 14 7.99 -8.19 27.09
N PHE A 15 7.85 -6.87 27.04
CA PHE A 15 8.62 -5.97 27.89
C PHE A 15 8.04 -5.93 29.30
N ASP A 16 8.89 -5.62 30.29
CA ASP A 16 8.53 -5.66 31.71
C ASP A 16 7.25 -4.88 32.04
N GLU A 17 7.04 -3.75 31.36
CA GLU A 17 5.90 -2.85 31.59
C GLU A 17 4.55 -3.45 31.15
N PHE A 18 4.56 -4.55 30.42
CA PHE A 18 3.33 -5.16 29.89
C PHE A 18 3.03 -6.55 30.48
N ALA A 19 3.90 -7.07 31.34
CA ALA A 19 3.77 -8.42 31.89
C ALA A 19 2.43 -8.65 32.61
N ASP A 20 2.00 -7.68 33.40
CA ASP A 20 0.76 -7.75 34.21
C ASP A 20 -0.54 -7.80 33.37
N ARG A 21 -0.43 -7.67 32.04
CA ARG A 21 -1.59 -7.74 31.13
C ARG A 21 -1.92 -9.17 30.70
N PHE A 22 -1.12 -10.16 31.11
CA PHE A 22 -1.19 -11.53 30.61
C PHE A 22 -1.35 -12.54 31.76
N ASP A 23 -2.47 -12.45 32.50
CA ASP A 23 -2.71 -13.27 33.70
C ASP A 23 -2.93 -14.77 33.42
N GLN A 24 -3.32 -15.11 32.19
CA GLN A 24 -3.68 -16.49 31.79
C GLN A 24 -2.67 -17.12 30.82
N GLN A 25 -1.59 -16.44 30.54
CA GLN A 25 -0.52 -16.85 29.65
C GLN A 25 0.76 -17.16 30.43
N THR A 26 1.64 -17.93 29.80
CA THR A 26 3.00 -18.10 30.32
C THR A 26 3.86 -16.94 29.83
N VAL A 27 4.30 -16.06 30.76
CA VAL A 27 5.00 -14.81 30.41
C VAL A 27 6.50 -14.94 30.62
N GLU A 28 7.29 -14.45 29.66
CA GLU A 28 8.74 -14.22 29.76
C GLU A 28 9.05 -12.76 29.42
N CYS A 29 9.83 -12.11 30.29
CA CYS A 29 10.13 -10.69 30.16
C CYS A 29 11.47 -10.44 29.46
N LEU A 30 11.45 -9.60 28.43
CA LEU A 30 12.68 -9.17 27.73
C LEU A 30 13.46 -8.08 28.46
N GLY A 31 12.89 -7.47 29.50
CA GLY A 31 13.41 -6.28 30.14
C GLY A 31 12.63 -5.02 29.75
N PRO A 32 13.03 -3.85 30.28
CA PRO A 32 12.34 -2.58 29.98
C PRO A 32 12.30 -2.25 28.49
N SER A 33 11.19 -1.72 28.00
CA SER A 33 11.00 -1.39 26.57
C SER A 33 12.05 -0.41 26.02
N ARG A 34 12.61 0.43 26.91
CA ARG A 34 13.63 1.45 26.57
C ARG A 34 15.08 0.93 26.64
N ASP A 35 15.33 -0.26 27.22
CA ASP A 35 16.69 -0.79 27.38
C ASP A 35 16.98 -1.95 26.43
N LYS A 36 17.45 -1.60 25.24
CA LYS A 36 17.82 -2.55 24.19
C LYS A 36 18.98 -3.47 24.57
N ARG A 37 19.85 -3.08 25.52
CA ARG A 37 20.99 -3.91 25.94
C ARG A 37 20.50 -5.08 26.78
N ILE A 38 19.61 -4.82 27.74
CA ILE A 38 18.97 -5.88 28.54
C ILE A 38 18.15 -6.80 27.64
N GLN A 39 17.37 -6.25 26.70
CA GLN A 39 16.59 -7.05 25.75
C GLN A 39 17.48 -7.97 24.90
N ALA A 40 18.62 -7.47 24.40
CA ALA A 40 19.56 -8.27 23.61
C ALA A 40 20.18 -9.41 24.41
N GLN A 41 20.42 -9.22 25.70
CA GLN A 41 20.92 -10.25 26.61
C GLN A 41 19.87 -11.33 26.91
N ARG A 42 18.62 -10.93 27.13
CA ARG A 42 17.53 -11.82 27.56
C ARG A 42 16.80 -12.55 26.43
N VAL A 43 16.87 -12.08 25.21
CA VAL A 43 16.06 -12.64 24.09
C VAL A 43 16.33 -14.14 23.86
N PHE A 44 17.54 -14.60 24.08
CA PHE A 44 17.88 -16.04 23.92
C PHE A 44 17.29 -16.88 25.01
N ASP A 45 17.44 -16.43 26.26
CA ASP A 45 16.94 -17.16 27.42
C ASP A 45 15.41 -17.19 27.40
N ALA A 46 14.77 -16.07 27.07
CA ALA A 46 13.31 -16.01 26.91
C ALA A 46 12.78 -17.01 25.84
N LEU A 47 13.45 -17.12 24.70
CA LEU A 47 13.09 -18.12 23.67
C LEU A 47 13.32 -19.57 24.19
N ARG A 48 14.43 -19.84 24.83
CA ARG A 48 14.77 -21.19 25.35
C ARG A 48 13.85 -21.65 26.49
N THR A 49 13.38 -20.71 27.31
CA THR A 49 12.47 -21.06 28.39
C THR A 49 11.21 -21.76 27.88
N PHE A 50 10.74 -21.39 26.69
CA PHE A 50 9.59 -22.02 26.08
C PHE A 50 9.86 -23.41 25.48
N ASP A 51 11.12 -23.80 25.23
CA ASP A 51 11.45 -25.15 24.76
C ASP A 51 11.05 -26.23 25.78
N SER A 52 10.93 -25.89 27.07
CA SER A 52 10.57 -26.78 28.17
C SER A 52 9.13 -26.58 28.69
N LYS A 53 8.35 -25.65 28.12
CA LYS A 53 7.01 -25.34 28.55
C LYS A 53 5.97 -25.88 27.57
N ASP A 54 4.89 -26.43 28.10
CA ASP A 54 3.76 -26.91 27.28
C ASP A 54 2.89 -25.71 26.90
N VAL A 55 3.24 -25.04 25.80
CA VAL A 55 2.50 -23.91 25.22
C VAL A 55 2.15 -24.21 23.77
N GLN A 56 0.94 -23.84 23.34
CA GLN A 56 0.49 -24.11 21.98
C GLN A 56 1.05 -23.11 20.97
N GLN A 57 1.14 -21.86 21.36
CA GLN A 57 1.65 -20.76 20.53
C GLN A 57 2.38 -19.75 21.37
N ILE A 58 3.41 -19.10 20.80
CA ILE A 58 4.18 -18.06 21.47
C ILE A 58 4.02 -16.76 20.69
N TYR A 59 3.65 -15.71 21.40
CA TYR A 59 3.59 -14.34 20.87
C TYR A 59 4.75 -13.53 21.45
N ALA A 60 5.44 -12.75 20.65
CA ALA A 60 6.54 -11.92 21.12
C ALA A 60 6.39 -10.45 20.70
N GLN A 61 6.59 -9.54 21.64
CA GLN A 61 6.75 -8.11 21.33
C GLN A 61 8.10 -7.90 20.68
N CYS A 62 8.10 -7.23 19.51
CA CYS A 62 9.34 -6.81 18.86
C CYS A 62 9.68 -5.37 19.29
N PRO A 63 10.96 -5.09 19.61
CA PRO A 63 11.44 -3.72 19.77
C PRO A 63 11.41 -2.96 18.44
N ASP A 64 11.77 -1.67 18.47
CA ASP A 64 11.89 -0.87 17.24
C ASP A 64 12.91 -1.47 16.25
N SER A 65 12.83 -1.03 15.01
CA SER A 65 13.63 -1.55 13.89
C SER A 65 15.00 -0.87 13.71
N GLN A 66 15.56 -0.24 14.77
CA GLN A 66 16.85 0.45 14.69
C GLN A 66 17.92 -0.18 15.58
N GLY A 67 19.15 -0.20 15.10
CA GLY A 67 20.32 -0.65 15.86
C GLY A 67 20.14 -2.03 16.52
N LEU A 68 20.33 -2.12 17.84
CA LEU A 68 20.12 -3.37 18.60
C LEU A 68 18.67 -3.87 18.53
N GLY A 69 17.69 -2.98 18.44
CA GLY A 69 16.28 -3.34 18.28
C GLY A 69 16.04 -4.16 17.01
N LEU A 70 16.67 -3.77 15.90
CA LEU A 70 16.60 -4.54 14.65
C LEU A 70 17.18 -5.94 14.81
N ALA A 71 18.33 -6.08 15.49
CA ALA A 71 18.97 -7.39 15.72
C ALA A 71 18.08 -8.32 16.57
N ILE A 72 17.48 -7.78 17.64
CA ILE A 72 16.53 -8.51 18.50
C ILE A 72 15.29 -8.91 17.70
N GLY A 73 14.68 -7.96 16.97
CA GLY A 73 13.51 -8.20 16.15
C GLY A 73 13.74 -9.25 15.06
N ASN A 74 14.90 -9.23 14.38
CA ASN A 74 15.26 -10.24 13.39
C ASN A 74 15.38 -11.64 13.99
N ARG A 75 15.86 -11.73 15.23
CA ARG A 75 15.97 -12.99 15.95
C ARG A 75 14.60 -13.55 16.33
N LEU A 76 13.72 -12.71 16.89
CA LEU A 76 12.35 -13.08 17.20
C LEU A 76 11.58 -13.48 15.93
N LYS A 77 11.71 -12.73 14.84
CA LYS A 77 11.11 -13.07 13.54
C LYS A 77 11.61 -14.41 12.99
N LYS A 78 12.90 -14.68 13.10
CA LYS A 78 13.48 -15.97 12.67
C LYS A 78 12.93 -17.12 13.49
N ALA A 79 12.85 -16.99 14.81
CA ALA A 79 12.25 -17.99 15.70
C ALA A 79 10.77 -18.23 15.39
N ALA A 80 10.02 -17.18 14.99
CA ALA A 80 8.62 -17.25 14.58
C ALA A 80 8.41 -17.74 13.14
N GLY A 81 9.45 -18.20 12.43
CA GLY A 81 9.34 -18.54 11.01
C GLY A 81 8.86 -17.39 10.15
N PHE A 82 9.21 -16.16 10.51
CA PHE A 82 8.78 -14.89 9.88
C PHE A 82 7.27 -14.62 9.94
N LYS A 83 6.52 -15.33 10.76
CA LYS A 83 5.13 -14.99 11.05
C LYS A 83 5.10 -13.75 11.95
N THR A 84 4.68 -12.63 11.42
CA THR A 84 4.57 -11.37 12.15
C THR A 84 3.13 -10.87 12.11
N VAL A 85 2.64 -10.39 13.26
CA VAL A 85 1.36 -9.68 13.35
C VAL A 85 1.68 -8.24 13.73
N ALA A 86 1.24 -7.31 12.94
CA ALA A 86 1.38 -5.88 13.25
C ALA A 86 0.43 -5.53 14.40
N ALA A 87 1.00 -5.20 15.57
CA ALA A 87 0.20 -4.72 16.70
C ALA A 87 -0.20 -3.27 16.47
N ASP A 88 -1.49 -2.95 16.62
CA ASP A 88 -2.10 -1.60 16.66
C ASP A 88 -1.32 -0.48 15.93
N GLN A 89 -0.82 -0.79 14.74
CA GLN A 89 -0.24 0.25 13.93
C GLN A 89 -1.37 1.10 13.39
N LYS A 90 -1.33 2.41 13.68
CA LYS A 90 -2.28 3.35 13.06
C LYS A 90 -2.29 3.10 11.56
N LYS A 91 -3.48 2.92 11.05
CA LYS A 91 -3.71 2.68 9.64
C LYS A 91 -3.12 3.82 8.80
N VAL A 92 -2.37 3.45 7.77
CA VAL A 92 -1.78 4.38 6.81
C VAL A 92 -2.28 4.06 5.42
N VAL A 93 -2.79 5.07 4.73
CA VAL A 93 -3.25 4.99 3.34
C VAL A 93 -2.42 5.95 2.49
N ILE A 94 -1.69 5.42 1.51
CA ILE A 94 -0.83 6.21 0.62
C ILE A 94 -1.37 6.12 -0.81
N GLY A 95 -1.68 7.27 -1.40
CA GLY A 95 -2.02 7.35 -2.81
C GLY A 95 -0.76 7.37 -3.68
N ILE A 96 -0.68 6.52 -4.70
CA ILE A 96 0.46 6.46 -5.61
C ILE A 96 -0.02 6.72 -7.02
N THR A 97 0.55 7.74 -7.65
CA THR A 97 0.26 8.10 -9.04
C THR A 97 1.54 8.35 -9.82
N GLY A 98 1.42 8.61 -11.11
CA GLY A 98 2.55 8.90 -12.01
C GLY A 98 2.35 8.32 -13.39
N GLY A 99 3.07 8.87 -14.35
CA GLY A 99 2.92 8.51 -15.75
C GLY A 99 3.47 7.13 -16.10
N THR A 100 3.06 6.61 -17.25
CA THR A 100 3.57 5.34 -17.81
C THR A 100 5.09 5.38 -17.91
N GLY A 101 5.77 4.30 -17.51
CA GLY A 101 7.22 4.19 -17.53
C GLY A 101 7.94 4.88 -16.37
N SER A 102 7.25 5.54 -15.45
CA SER A 102 7.86 6.18 -14.28
C SER A 102 8.40 5.17 -13.24
N GLY A 103 7.85 3.95 -13.20
CA GLY A 103 8.25 2.92 -12.23
C GLY A 103 7.24 2.70 -11.09
N LYS A 104 6.00 3.14 -11.23
CA LYS A 104 4.93 2.91 -10.24
C LYS A 104 4.87 1.48 -9.72
N THR A 105 4.96 0.49 -10.60
CA THR A 105 4.92 -0.92 -10.22
C THR A 105 6.02 -1.30 -9.22
N SER A 106 7.25 -0.78 -9.38
CA SER A 106 8.34 -1.01 -8.44
C SER A 106 8.07 -0.33 -7.09
N ALA A 107 7.50 0.89 -7.10
CA ALA A 107 7.08 1.58 -5.89
C ALA A 107 5.96 0.82 -5.14
N LEU A 108 4.97 0.30 -5.86
CA LEU A 108 3.90 -0.53 -5.29
C LEU A 108 4.42 -1.86 -4.73
N ASN A 109 5.42 -2.46 -5.38
CA ASN A 109 6.08 -3.66 -4.87
C ASN A 109 6.84 -3.37 -3.57
N ALA A 110 7.45 -2.19 -3.44
CA ALA A 110 8.08 -1.78 -2.18
C ALA A 110 7.06 -1.68 -1.02
N ILE A 111 5.84 -1.21 -1.29
CA ILE A 111 4.75 -1.23 -0.29
C ILE A 111 4.38 -2.66 0.10
N ARG A 112 4.32 -3.60 -0.87
CA ARG A 112 4.06 -5.02 -0.58
C ARG A 112 5.15 -5.63 0.29
N ASP A 113 6.42 -5.29 0.06
CA ASP A 113 7.56 -5.74 0.88
C ASP A 113 7.47 -5.26 2.32
N LEU A 114 6.85 -4.10 2.55
CA LEU A 114 6.57 -3.55 3.87
C LEU A 114 5.29 -4.12 4.51
N GLY A 115 4.69 -5.14 3.90
CA GLY A 115 3.48 -5.79 4.38
C GLY A 115 2.18 -5.04 4.05
N GLY A 116 2.25 -4.09 3.13
CA GLY A 116 1.08 -3.31 2.69
C GLY A 116 0.25 -4.02 1.61
N VAL A 117 -1.03 -3.65 1.56
CA VAL A 117 -1.98 -4.06 0.52
C VAL A 117 -2.01 -2.98 -0.57
N VAL A 118 -2.13 -3.39 -1.83
CA VAL A 118 -2.26 -2.48 -2.96
C VAL A 118 -3.65 -2.62 -3.56
N ILE A 119 -4.36 -1.50 -3.66
CA ILE A 119 -5.63 -1.38 -4.35
C ILE A 119 -5.36 -0.71 -5.70
N ASP A 120 -5.52 -1.48 -6.76
CA ASP A 120 -5.43 -1.01 -8.14
C ASP A 120 -6.83 -0.53 -8.57
N CYS A 121 -7.00 0.77 -8.73
CA CYS A 121 -8.28 1.38 -9.09
C CYS A 121 -8.78 0.97 -10.48
N ASP A 122 -7.88 0.70 -11.42
CA ASP A 122 -8.27 0.22 -12.75
C ASP A 122 -8.82 -1.22 -12.66
N ALA A 123 -8.19 -2.08 -11.86
CA ALA A 123 -8.68 -3.43 -11.61
C ALA A 123 -10.02 -3.41 -10.86
N VAL A 124 -10.17 -2.57 -9.85
CA VAL A 124 -11.44 -2.38 -9.12
C VAL A 124 -12.56 -1.94 -10.07
N TYR A 125 -12.30 -0.94 -10.90
CA TYR A 125 -13.27 -0.47 -11.89
C TYR A 125 -13.70 -1.59 -12.85
N HIS A 126 -12.75 -2.38 -13.35
CA HIS A 126 -13.08 -3.51 -14.22
C HIS A 126 -13.90 -4.60 -13.54
N GLU A 127 -13.62 -4.88 -12.28
CA GLU A 127 -14.41 -5.81 -11.47
C GLU A 127 -15.84 -5.29 -11.28
N MET A 128 -15.98 -4.01 -10.91
CA MET A 128 -17.29 -3.37 -10.74
C MET A 128 -18.12 -3.36 -12.04
N LEU A 129 -17.50 -3.11 -13.19
CA LEU A 129 -18.21 -3.19 -14.48
C LEU A 129 -18.82 -4.57 -14.75
N ASN A 130 -18.23 -5.63 -14.22
CA ASN A 130 -18.75 -6.98 -14.38
C ASN A 130 -19.80 -7.36 -13.34
N GLN A 131 -19.71 -6.83 -12.12
CA GLN A 131 -20.49 -7.28 -10.96
C GLN A 131 -21.57 -6.28 -10.52
N ASP A 132 -21.34 -4.97 -10.72
CA ASP A 132 -22.21 -3.91 -10.24
C ASP A 132 -23.24 -3.51 -11.29
N ALA A 133 -24.51 -3.88 -11.06
CA ALA A 133 -25.62 -3.58 -11.95
C ALA A 133 -25.98 -2.08 -11.92
N GLU A 134 -25.79 -1.40 -10.78
CA GLU A 134 -26.12 0.03 -10.64
C GLU A 134 -25.11 0.88 -11.41
N LEU A 135 -23.81 0.56 -11.33
CA LEU A 135 -22.79 1.23 -12.15
C LEU A 135 -23.10 1.06 -13.65
N ARG A 136 -23.40 -0.17 -14.11
CA ARG A 136 -23.74 -0.41 -15.52
C ARG A 136 -24.97 0.37 -15.94
N HIS A 137 -26.00 0.41 -15.10
CA HIS A 137 -27.21 1.17 -15.37
C HIS A 137 -26.91 2.68 -15.46
N ALA A 138 -26.13 3.22 -14.54
CA ALA A 138 -25.74 4.64 -14.55
C ALA A 138 -24.96 5.02 -15.82
N ILE A 139 -24.04 4.14 -16.27
CA ILE A 139 -23.32 4.34 -17.54
C ILE A 139 -24.29 4.29 -18.72
N GLU A 140 -25.21 3.31 -18.78
CA GLU A 140 -26.17 3.15 -19.88
C GLU A 140 -27.14 4.34 -19.96
N VAL A 141 -27.59 4.86 -18.84
CA VAL A 141 -28.45 6.07 -18.79
C VAL A 141 -27.72 7.28 -19.36
N LYS A 142 -26.44 7.42 -19.15
CA LYS A 142 -25.64 8.57 -19.63
C LYS A 142 -25.13 8.39 -21.06
N PHE A 143 -24.83 7.14 -21.45
CA PHE A 143 -24.20 6.75 -22.70
C PHE A 143 -24.99 5.61 -23.38
N HIS A 144 -26.18 5.91 -23.90
CA HIS A 144 -27.10 4.92 -24.42
C HIS A 144 -26.48 3.94 -25.43
N GLY A 145 -26.76 2.65 -25.22
CA GLY A 145 -26.42 1.58 -26.14
C GLY A 145 -24.94 1.22 -26.13
N VAL A 146 -24.21 1.49 -25.05
CA VAL A 146 -22.79 1.14 -24.91
C VAL A 146 -22.57 -0.28 -24.34
N PHE A 147 -23.64 -0.99 -23.97
CA PHE A 147 -23.55 -2.39 -23.59
C PHE A 147 -24.04 -3.31 -24.72
N ASN A 148 -23.40 -4.46 -24.84
CA ASN A 148 -23.77 -5.52 -25.77
C ASN A 148 -24.97 -6.30 -25.21
N SER A 149 -25.59 -7.15 -26.04
CA SER A 149 -26.74 -7.99 -25.64
C SER A 149 -26.44 -8.99 -24.53
N ASP A 150 -25.16 -9.34 -24.33
CA ASP A 150 -24.69 -10.19 -23.24
C ASP A 150 -24.40 -9.42 -21.93
N GLY A 151 -24.66 -8.11 -21.92
CA GLY A 151 -24.41 -7.23 -20.78
C GLY A 151 -22.96 -6.75 -20.63
N SER A 152 -22.05 -7.13 -21.51
CA SER A 152 -20.67 -6.64 -21.51
C SER A 152 -20.56 -5.24 -22.07
N LEU A 153 -19.62 -4.43 -21.55
CA LEU A 153 -19.38 -3.07 -22.06
C LEU A 153 -18.71 -3.11 -23.43
N ASN A 154 -19.32 -2.47 -24.43
CA ASN A 154 -18.71 -2.23 -25.72
C ASN A 154 -17.71 -1.06 -25.64
N ARG A 155 -16.47 -1.40 -25.26
CA ARG A 155 -15.38 -0.41 -25.03
C ARG A 155 -15.10 0.44 -26.28
N LYS A 156 -15.24 -0.14 -27.48
CA LYS A 156 -15.02 0.59 -28.72
C LYS A 156 -16.08 1.70 -28.86
N LYS A 157 -17.35 1.33 -28.73
CA LYS A 157 -18.47 2.28 -28.86
C LYS A 157 -18.41 3.37 -27.78
N LEU A 158 -18.14 3.02 -26.53
CA LEU A 158 -17.96 4.01 -25.47
C LEU A 158 -16.76 4.92 -25.78
N GLY A 159 -15.63 4.35 -26.23
CA GLY A 159 -14.45 5.11 -26.63
C GLY A 159 -14.72 6.14 -27.70
N GLU A 160 -15.43 5.75 -28.78
CA GLU A 160 -15.87 6.65 -29.86
C GLU A 160 -16.71 7.83 -29.35
N LEU A 161 -17.51 7.61 -28.30
CA LEU A 161 -18.34 8.66 -27.70
C LEU A 161 -17.58 9.65 -26.82
N VAL A 162 -16.47 9.21 -26.19
CA VAL A 162 -15.82 9.99 -25.14
C VAL A 162 -14.43 10.52 -25.49
N PHE A 163 -13.63 9.81 -26.33
CA PHE A 163 -12.22 10.17 -26.56
C PHE A 163 -12.01 11.52 -27.28
N GLU A 164 -12.92 11.90 -28.17
CA GLU A 164 -12.83 13.16 -28.90
C GLU A 164 -13.58 14.31 -28.20
N ASN A 165 -14.28 14.01 -27.11
CA ASN A 165 -15.12 14.98 -26.40
C ASN A 165 -14.76 15.05 -24.91
N LYS A 166 -14.06 16.12 -24.51
CA LYS A 166 -13.62 16.33 -23.14
C LYS A 166 -14.77 16.39 -22.13
N GLU A 167 -15.92 16.94 -22.52
CA GLU A 167 -17.08 17.03 -21.62
C GLU A 167 -17.71 15.65 -21.39
N ARG A 168 -17.81 14.83 -22.45
CA ARG A 168 -18.29 13.46 -22.32
C ARG A 168 -17.34 12.58 -21.52
N MET A 169 -16.04 12.75 -21.69
CA MET A 169 -15.05 12.08 -20.86
C MET A 169 -15.19 12.48 -19.38
N ALA A 170 -15.41 13.77 -19.09
CA ALA A 170 -15.65 14.25 -17.72
C ALA A 170 -16.94 13.65 -17.14
N GLN A 171 -18.02 13.58 -17.92
CA GLN A 171 -19.28 12.96 -17.49
C GLN A 171 -19.13 11.46 -17.22
N LEU A 172 -18.33 10.74 -18.02
CA LEU A 172 -18.04 9.33 -17.76
C LEU A 172 -17.27 9.15 -16.45
N ASN A 173 -16.24 9.96 -16.26
CA ASN A 173 -15.44 9.94 -15.04
C ASN A 173 -16.29 10.25 -13.79
N GLU A 174 -17.19 11.25 -13.89
CA GLU A 174 -18.11 11.59 -12.79
C GLU A 174 -18.99 10.40 -12.40
N VAL A 175 -19.58 9.71 -13.38
CA VAL A 175 -20.37 8.51 -13.12
C VAL A 175 -19.52 7.42 -12.47
N ILE A 176 -18.33 7.12 -13.01
CA ILE A 176 -17.45 6.08 -12.49
C ILE A 176 -17.01 6.39 -11.05
N TYR A 177 -16.61 7.63 -10.78
CA TYR A 177 -16.04 7.99 -9.48
C TYR A 177 -17.06 7.95 -8.34
N GLN A 178 -18.35 8.20 -8.62
CA GLN A 178 -19.43 8.04 -7.63
C GLN A 178 -19.50 6.61 -7.06
N PHE A 179 -19.15 5.60 -7.84
CA PHE A 179 -19.13 4.20 -7.41
C PHE A 179 -17.72 3.75 -6.96
N LEU A 180 -16.69 4.19 -7.66
CA LEU A 180 -15.31 3.78 -7.40
C LEU A 180 -14.81 4.26 -6.03
N VAL A 181 -15.05 5.52 -5.68
CA VAL A 181 -14.53 6.10 -4.43
C VAL A 181 -15.06 5.36 -3.19
N PRO A 182 -16.37 5.10 -3.04
CA PRO A 182 -16.88 4.31 -1.91
C PRO A 182 -16.33 2.88 -1.87
N GLU A 183 -16.16 2.23 -3.01
CA GLU A 183 -15.63 0.86 -3.06
C GLU A 183 -14.15 0.80 -2.69
N VAL A 184 -13.34 1.74 -3.18
CA VAL A 184 -11.93 1.88 -2.77
C VAL A 184 -11.83 2.17 -1.28
N GLN A 185 -12.67 3.07 -0.75
CA GLN A 185 -12.74 3.36 0.68
C GLN A 185 -13.08 2.12 1.51
N ARG A 186 -14.03 1.32 1.05
CA ARG A 186 -14.42 0.05 1.70
C ARG A 186 -13.24 -0.91 1.75
N ARG A 187 -12.56 -1.15 0.60
CA ARG A 187 -11.39 -2.05 0.51
C ARG A 187 -10.21 -1.55 1.35
N ALA A 188 -10.03 -0.23 1.41
CA ALA A 188 -8.96 0.34 2.19
C ALA A 188 -9.15 0.19 3.70
N ARG A 189 -10.32 -0.25 4.22
CA ARG A 189 -10.56 -0.41 5.67
C ARG A 189 -9.82 -1.58 6.29
N ASP A 190 -9.47 -2.60 5.51
CA ASP A 190 -9.02 -3.90 6.04
C ASP A 190 -7.50 -3.99 6.26
N GLY A 191 -6.72 -2.97 5.86
CA GLY A 191 -5.26 -2.98 5.94
C GLY A 191 -4.68 -1.97 6.92
N ASN A 192 -3.61 -2.34 7.64
CA ASN A 192 -2.82 -1.40 8.46
C ASN A 192 -1.92 -0.49 7.61
N LEU A 193 -1.57 -0.95 6.41
CA LEU A 193 -0.86 -0.19 5.38
C LEU A 193 -1.53 -0.49 4.04
N THR A 194 -2.02 0.54 3.38
CA THR A 194 -2.68 0.42 2.08
C THR A 194 -2.08 1.43 1.10
N ALA A 195 -1.71 0.97 -0.09
CA ALA A 195 -1.42 1.85 -1.21
C ALA A 195 -2.60 1.83 -2.19
N ILE A 196 -3.02 3.00 -2.65
CA ILE A 196 -4.02 3.17 -3.70
C ILE A 196 -3.30 3.57 -4.98
N ASP A 197 -3.34 2.71 -6.00
CA ASP A 197 -2.80 2.97 -7.33
C ASP A 197 -3.89 3.51 -8.25
N ALA A 198 -3.74 4.75 -8.68
CA ALA A 198 -4.63 5.35 -9.66
C ALA A 198 -3.87 6.36 -10.54
N ILE A 199 -4.07 6.28 -11.86
CA ILE A 199 -3.54 7.27 -12.80
C ILE A 199 -4.20 8.64 -12.57
N ASN A 200 -5.51 8.65 -12.34
CA ASN A 200 -6.29 9.85 -12.08
C ASN A 200 -6.54 10.05 -10.57
N LEU A 201 -5.54 9.75 -9.74
CA LEU A 201 -5.64 9.81 -8.27
C LEU A 201 -6.18 11.15 -7.77
N ILE A 202 -5.74 12.24 -8.39
CA ILE A 202 -6.10 13.60 -7.99
C ILE A 202 -7.48 13.98 -8.52
N GLU A 203 -7.72 13.72 -9.81
CA GLU A 203 -8.95 14.14 -10.49
C GLU A 203 -10.17 13.31 -10.07
N SER A 204 -9.97 12.09 -9.59
CA SER A 204 -11.04 11.19 -9.17
C SER A 204 -11.59 11.46 -7.76
N GLY A 205 -10.89 12.27 -6.97
CA GLY A 205 -11.19 12.41 -5.54
C GLY A 205 -10.71 11.23 -4.68
N VAL A 206 -10.17 10.16 -5.27
CA VAL A 206 -9.60 9.02 -4.53
C VAL A 206 -8.41 9.46 -3.67
N GLY A 207 -7.67 10.49 -4.11
CA GLY A 207 -6.58 11.07 -3.35
C GLY A 207 -6.99 11.60 -1.97
N GLU A 208 -8.25 12.02 -1.79
CA GLU A 208 -8.79 12.49 -0.51
C GLU A 208 -8.95 11.36 0.54
N LEU A 209 -8.94 10.11 0.09
CA LEU A 209 -8.94 8.94 0.98
C LEU A 209 -7.57 8.63 1.57
N CYS A 210 -6.52 9.28 1.07
CA CYS A 210 -5.14 9.00 1.40
C CYS A 210 -4.63 9.94 2.50
N ASP A 211 -3.80 9.42 3.40
CA ASP A 211 -3.08 10.25 4.37
C ASP A 211 -2.05 11.14 3.68
N ARG A 212 -1.41 10.59 2.63
CA ARG A 212 -0.50 11.33 1.74
C ARG A 212 -0.54 10.75 0.32
N THR A 213 -0.23 11.60 -0.63
CA THR A 213 -0.12 11.27 -2.04
C THR A 213 1.32 11.35 -2.51
N VAL A 214 1.75 10.37 -3.30
CA VAL A 214 3.12 10.26 -3.82
C VAL A 214 3.10 10.19 -5.34
N ALA A 215 3.75 11.16 -5.98
CA ALA A 215 4.00 11.15 -7.40
C ALA A 215 5.28 10.37 -7.72
N VAL A 216 5.17 9.29 -8.48
CA VAL A 216 6.34 8.59 -9.04
C VAL A 216 6.67 9.21 -10.39
N THR A 217 7.83 9.86 -10.49
CA THR A 217 8.29 10.56 -11.70
C THR A 217 9.54 9.91 -12.27
N ALA A 218 9.82 10.13 -13.54
CA ALA A 218 11.08 9.75 -14.19
C ALA A 218 11.32 10.61 -15.43
N PRO A 219 12.58 10.91 -15.78
CA PRO A 219 12.89 11.66 -16.99
C PRO A 219 12.21 11.10 -18.24
N ALA A 220 11.66 11.96 -19.09
CA ALA A 220 10.86 11.56 -20.25
C ALA A 220 11.59 10.54 -21.14
N GLU A 221 12.88 10.76 -21.41
CA GLU A 221 13.72 9.86 -22.20
C GLU A 221 13.87 8.47 -21.57
N LEU A 222 13.94 8.41 -20.25
CA LEU A 222 14.00 7.13 -19.53
C LEU A 222 12.66 6.40 -19.60
N ARG A 223 11.55 7.14 -19.48
CA ARG A 223 10.19 6.61 -19.63
C ARG A 223 9.97 6.03 -21.04
N VAL A 224 10.38 6.76 -22.07
CA VAL A 224 10.30 6.30 -23.49
C VAL A 224 11.06 4.99 -23.66
N ARG A 225 12.33 4.91 -23.22
CA ARG A 225 13.13 3.68 -23.31
C ARG A 225 12.47 2.50 -22.58
N ARG A 226 11.94 2.72 -21.39
CA ARG A 226 11.27 1.67 -20.61
C ARG A 226 9.99 1.17 -21.28
N ILE A 227 9.21 2.08 -21.86
CA ILE A 227 7.98 1.74 -22.59
C ILE A 227 8.32 0.93 -23.85
N MET A 228 9.31 1.35 -24.63
CA MET A 228 9.77 0.60 -25.80
C MET A 228 10.22 -0.82 -25.43
N ALA A 229 11.03 -0.95 -24.39
CA ALA A 229 11.54 -2.26 -23.96
C ALA A 229 10.43 -3.18 -23.43
N ARG A 230 9.46 -2.64 -22.69
CA ARG A 230 8.36 -3.41 -22.10
C ARG A 230 7.33 -3.84 -23.14
N ASP A 231 6.92 -2.91 -24.02
CA ASP A 231 5.75 -3.06 -24.89
C ASP A 231 6.14 -3.47 -26.32
N GLY A 232 7.45 -3.47 -26.67
CA GLY A 232 7.93 -3.81 -28.02
C GLY A 232 7.52 -2.81 -29.09
N ILE A 233 7.27 -1.56 -28.73
CA ILE A 233 6.81 -0.50 -29.65
C ILE A 233 7.97 0.41 -30.08
N ASP A 234 7.77 1.11 -31.19
CA ASP A 234 8.76 2.08 -31.70
C ASP A 234 8.80 3.36 -30.82
N GLU A 235 9.87 4.12 -30.98
CA GLU A 235 10.13 5.34 -30.22
C GLU A 235 9.05 6.41 -30.45
N ARG A 236 8.59 6.58 -31.68
CA ARG A 236 7.56 7.56 -32.04
C ARG A 236 6.28 7.30 -31.24
N TYR A 237 5.84 6.04 -31.20
CA TYR A 237 4.64 5.65 -30.46
C TYR A 237 4.84 5.76 -28.94
N ALA A 238 6.02 5.38 -28.43
CA ALA A 238 6.34 5.54 -27.02
C ALA A 238 6.35 7.02 -26.59
N ARG A 239 6.94 7.92 -27.39
CA ARG A 239 6.91 9.38 -27.16
C ARG A 239 5.48 9.93 -27.18
N MET A 240 4.66 9.49 -28.11
CA MET A 240 3.26 9.89 -28.20
C MET A 240 2.50 9.48 -26.92
N ARG A 241 2.75 8.28 -26.39
CA ARG A 241 2.13 7.83 -25.12
C ARG A 241 2.60 8.63 -23.91
N VAL A 242 3.86 9.03 -23.86
CA VAL A 242 4.38 9.88 -22.77
C VAL A 242 3.78 11.28 -22.84
N SER A 243 3.70 11.88 -24.04
CA SER A 243 3.17 13.24 -24.23
C SER A 243 1.66 13.36 -24.05
N ALA A 244 0.92 12.27 -24.21
CA ALA A 244 -0.53 12.23 -23.97
C ALA A 244 -0.91 12.26 -22.49
N GLN A 245 0.04 12.06 -21.59
CA GLN A 245 -0.18 12.07 -20.16
C GLN A 245 0.08 13.44 -19.54
N LYS A 246 -0.32 13.61 -18.28
CA LYS A 246 0.05 14.76 -17.47
C LYS A 246 1.57 14.85 -17.32
N SER A 247 2.09 16.07 -17.25
CA SER A 247 3.51 16.32 -17.02
C SER A 247 3.94 15.94 -15.60
N ASP A 248 5.22 15.69 -15.40
CA ASP A 248 5.77 15.45 -14.06
C ASP A 248 5.56 16.67 -13.17
N GLU A 249 5.58 17.90 -13.74
CA GLU A 249 5.27 19.14 -13.01
C GLU A 249 3.83 19.15 -12.48
N PHE A 250 2.87 18.66 -13.25
CA PHE A 250 1.49 18.52 -12.78
C PHE A 250 1.44 17.62 -11.54
N TYR A 251 2.04 16.44 -11.59
CA TYR A 251 2.04 15.52 -10.45
C TYR A 251 2.78 16.11 -9.26
N ARG A 252 3.95 16.73 -9.48
CA ARG A 252 4.75 17.38 -8.45
C ARG A 252 3.99 18.50 -7.73
N SER A 253 3.18 19.27 -8.44
CA SER A 253 2.40 20.37 -7.87
C SER A 253 1.13 19.94 -7.13
N LYS A 254 0.69 18.69 -7.31
CA LYS A 254 -0.59 18.20 -6.79
C LYS A 254 -0.46 17.09 -5.73
N CYS A 255 0.69 16.45 -5.66
CA CYS A 255 0.95 15.41 -4.67
C CYS A 255 1.79 15.97 -3.51
N ASP A 256 1.65 15.37 -2.34
CA ASP A 256 2.40 15.76 -1.13
C ASP A 256 3.89 15.45 -1.27
N TYR A 257 4.24 14.37 -1.98
CA TYR A 257 5.62 13.94 -2.19
C TYR A 257 5.89 13.56 -3.63
N GLU A 258 7.16 13.73 -4.02
CA GLU A 258 7.71 13.20 -5.25
C GLU A 258 8.72 12.09 -4.95
N LEU A 259 8.60 10.96 -5.64
CA LEU A 259 9.57 9.88 -5.66
C LEU A 259 10.14 9.77 -7.08
N SER A 260 11.30 10.40 -7.30
CA SER A 260 11.95 10.44 -8.60
C SER A 260 12.72 9.16 -8.90
N ASN A 261 12.45 8.54 -10.03
CA ASN A 261 13.06 7.29 -10.49
C ASN A 261 14.10 7.52 -11.59
N THR A 262 15.33 7.66 -11.21
CA THR A 262 16.49 7.72 -12.11
C THR A 262 17.32 6.42 -12.13
N ALA A 263 16.84 5.38 -11.44
CA ALA A 263 17.56 4.11 -11.31
C ALA A 263 17.65 3.36 -12.65
N ASP A 264 18.74 2.63 -12.84
CA ASP A 264 18.97 1.85 -14.05
C ASP A 264 18.14 0.57 -14.10
N THR A 265 17.79 0.00 -12.93
CA THR A 265 17.02 -1.24 -12.82
C THR A 265 15.77 -1.08 -11.95
N PRO A 266 14.72 -1.89 -12.21
CA PRO A 266 13.52 -1.92 -11.36
C PRO A 266 13.82 -2.27 -9.90
N GLU A 267 14.78 -3.16 -9.66
CA GLU A 267 15.19 -3.62 -8.34
C GLU A 267 15.86 -2.50 -7.54
N ALA A 268 16.76 -1.75 -8.15
CA ALA A 268 17.42 -0.62 -7.52
C ALA A 268 16.40 0.47 -7.13
N PHE A 269 15.42 0.74 -8.01
CA PHE A 269 14.36 1.69 -7.67
C PHE A 269 13.43 1.16 -6.60
N ARG A 270 13.09 -0.14 -6.61
CA ARG A 270 12.27 -0.77 -5.57
C ARG A 270 12.90 -0.60 -4.18
N GLU A 271 14.22 -0.77 -4.06
CA GLU A 271 14.92 -0.55 -2.79
C GLU A 271 14.90 0.92 -2.37
N THR A 272 15.13 1.85 -3.31
CA THR A 272 14.98 3.29 -3.05
C THR A 272 13.57 3.64 -2.55
N ALA A 273 12.55 3.08 -3.21
CA ALA A 273 11.16 3.26 -2.84
C ALA A 273 10.85 2.66 -1.47
N ARG A 274 11.42 1.48 -1.15
CA ARG A 274 11.25 0.83 0.15
C ARG A 274 11.74 1.71 1.29
N VAL A 275 12.95 2.27 1.17
CA VAL A 275 13.52 3.17 2.17
C VAL A 275 12.69 4.45 2.32
N PHE A 276 12.22 5.01 1.20
CA PHE A 276 11.35 6.19 1.21
C PHE A 276 10.03 5.91 1.94
N PHE A 277 9.34 4.81 1.60
CA PHE A 277 8.06 4.49 2.22
C PHE A 277 8.20 4.06 3.68
N GLU A 278 9.27 3.36 4.05
CA GLU A 278 9.53 2.99 5.45
C GLU A 278 9.60 4.25 6.35
N ARG A 279 10.30 5.28 5.88
CA ARG A 279 10.36 6.58 6.57
C ARG A 279 9.00 7.28 6.61
N LEU A 280 8.34 7.42 5.46
CA LEU A 280 7.04 8.11 5.36
C LEU A 280 5.97 7.45 6.25
N ILE A 281 5.91 6.12 6.27
CA ILE A 281 4.98 5.37 7.10
C ILE A 281 5.26 5.61 8.59
N GLY A 282 6.55 5.65 8.97
CA GLY A 282 6.94 5.98 10.35
C GLY A 282 6.46 7.36 10.77
N GLU A 283 6.73 8.38 9.95
CA GLU A 283 6.29 9.77 10.18
C GLU A 283 4.76 9.87 10.33
N LEU A 284 4.01 9.23 9.43
CA LEU A 284 2.54 9.25 9.46
C LEU A 284 1.96 8.57 10.70
N ARG A 285 2.54 7.49 11.15
CA ARG A 285 2.11 6.81 12.39
C ARG A 285 2.35 7.68 13.62
N GLU A 286 3.51 8.33 13.69
CA GLU A 286 3.82 9.27 14.77
C GLU A 286 2.88 10.48 14.77
N GLU A 287 2.55 11.04 13.60
CA GLU A 287 1.56 12.13 13.48
C GLU A 287 0.19 11.70 14.04
N LYS A 288 -0.27 10.50 13.66
CA LYS A 288 -1.57 9.96 14.12
C LYS A 288 -1.57 9.62 15.61
N ASP A 289 -0.46 9.21 16.18
CA ASP A 289 -0.33 8.96 17.61
C ASP A 289 -0.40 10.26 18.41
N LYS A 290 0.25 11.32 17.93
CA LYS A 290 0.18 12.66 18.54
C LYS A 290 -1.22 13.26 18.46
N ALA A 291 -1.93 13.05 17.36
CA ALA A 291 -3.30 13.55 17.17
C ALA A 291 -4.35 12.81 18.01
N ALA A 292 -4.03 11.63 18.55
CA ALA A 292 -4.91 10.83 19.37
C ALA A 292 -4.71 11.06 20.90
N GLN A 293 -3.71 11.85 21.29
CA GLN A 293 -3.43 12.30 22.66
C GLN A 293 -4.09 13.64 22.96
#